data_52b6d5fa58cb4133d740eee799355c49
#
_entry.id   52b6d5fa58cb4133d740eee799355c49
#
_cell.length_a   1.000
_cell.length_b   1.000
_cell.length_c   1.000
_cell.angle_alpha   90.00
_cell.angle_beta   90.00
_cell.angle_gamma   90.00
#
_symmetry.space_group_name_H-M   'P 1'
#
loop_
_entity.id
_entity.type
_entity.pdbx_description
1 polymer ?
#
loop_
_entity_poly.entity_id
_entity_poly.type
_entity_poly.pdbx_seq_one_letter_code
_entity_poly.pdbx_strand_id
1 'polypeptide(L)'
;YMKKITRKLLLALCAFMFLSNMAISQEQKSFTIDKLSVEGRVDFDYEHGKTSTSGIGGKFFNFEMKGSFLNDFSYRIRQRIDMQGSGSKTDFMILSYHAHKNWSITAGKMPLAVGGWEYDLPPIDVYFASLFWNNFPCYDVGAQVEYHSNNKKHDIIFQVTNSTFTPDKFSGMYAYNLIWYGNVGLLKTAYSINMMEQKKGEYINYISLGNDFDFGKMHLVVDFINRGFFNQSDFLFGDFSLIGEVKYAFNDKFTLMAKGGYDRNKHSYFKEVEENGIMIPQPQAYDMTVTPGVEYTFAGLGFEAYPYKGNKNVRLHGFFAFNDLKEPADDMLNPNSSNLELQFNLGVTWRINFAK
;
A
#
# COMPACT_ATOMS: atom_id res chain seq x y z
N TYR A 1 29.98 -1.56 -9.28
CA TYR A 1 28.93 -1.32 -8.27
C TYR A 1 28.15 -2.62 -7.96
N MET A 2 27.67 -3.35 -8.96
CA MET A 2 26.97 -4.64 -8.84
C MET A 2 27.72 -5.70 -8.02
N LYS A 3 29.02 -5.89 -8.25
CA LYS A 3 29.83 -6.86 -7.49
C LYS A 3 29.92 -6.58 -5.98
N LYS A 4 29.80 -5.33 -5.54
CA LYS A 4 29.80 -4.96 -4.10
C LYS A 4 28.48 -5.29 -3.40
N ILE A 5 27.34 -5.17 -4.12
CA ILE A 5 26.01 -5.45 -3.57
C ILE A 5 25.80 -6.96 -3.41
N THR A 6 26.17 -7.74 -4.43
CA THR A 6 26.09 -9.21 -4.38
C THR A 6 26.95 -9.78 -3.25
N ARG A 7 28.13 -9.20 -3.00
CA ARG A 7 29.03 -9.63 -1.94
C ARG A 7 28.50 -9.32 -0.53
N LYS A 8 27.80 -8.19 -0.36
CA LYS A 8 27.12 -7.83 0.91
C LYS A 8 25.90 -8.71 1.17
N LEU A 9 25.12 -9.03 0.13
CA LEU A 9 23.97 -9.95 0.25
C LEU A 9 24.43 -11.37 0.57
N LEU A 10 25.50 -11.84 -0.09
CA LEU A 10 26.09 -13.15 0.18
C LEU A 10 26.70 -13.23 1.60
N LEU A 11 27.37 -12.16 2.06
CA LEU A 11 27.89 -12.08 3.42
C LEU A 11 26.77 -12.03 4.47
N ALA A 12 25.67 -11.34 4.21
CA ALA A 12 24.49 -11.33 5.08
C ALA A 12 23.83 -12.71 5.14
N LEU A 13 23.72 -13.40 3.99
CA LEU A 13 23.19 -14.77 3.93
C LEU A 13 24.12 -15.78 4.63
N CYS A 14 25.43 -15.65 4.45
CA CYS A 14 26.43 -16.48 5.14
C CYS A 14 26.47 -16.20 6.65
N ALA A 15 26.38 -14.93 7.07
CA ALA A 15 26.30 -14.57 8.48
C ALA A 15 25.03 -15.12 9.13
N PHE A 16 23.91 -15.11 8.40
CA PHE A 16 22.65 -15.69 8.86
C PHE A 16 22.71 -17.22 8.97
N MET A 17 23.35 -17.90 8.01
CA MET A 17 23.60 -19.34 8.09
C MET A 17 24.60 -19.72 9.20
N PHE A 18 25.58 -18.86 9.50
CA PHE A 18 26.49 -19.07 10.65
C PHE A 18 25.77 -18.86 11.99
N LEU A 19 24.91 -17.85 12.11
CA LEU A 19 24.10 -17.61 13.32
C LEU A 19 23.11 -18.76 13.57
N SER A 20 22.54 -19.35 12.52
CA SER A 20 21.65 -20.51 12.65
C SER A 20 22.39 -21.76 13.15
N ASN A 21 23.66 -21.94 12.79
CA ASN A 21 24.46 -23.07 13.28
C ASN A 21 25.01 -22.87 14.72
N MET A 22 25.15 -21.63 15.20
CA MET A 22 25.55 -21.37 16.59
C MET A 22 24.37 -21.51 17.57
N ALA A 23 23.14 -21.40 17.12
CA ALA A 23 21.93 -21.55 17.94
C ALA A 23 21.59 -23.01 18.26
N ILE A 24 22.26 -24.00 17.65
CA ILE A 24 21.95 -25.43 17.82
C ILE A 24 22.62 -26.02 19.09
N SER A 25 23.46 -25.29 19.81
CA SER A 25 24.25 -25.85 20.91
C SER A 25 23.76 -25.53 22.34
N GLN A 26 22.66 -24.83 22.51
CA GLN A 26 22.04 -24.62 23.83
C GLN A 26 20.55 -24.87 23.78
N GLU A 27 20.01 -25.52 24.79
CA GLU A 27 18.58 -25.81 25.03
C GLU A 27 17.68 -24.57 25.04
N GLN A 28 17.77 -23.72 24.03
CA GLN A 28 16.91 -22.56 23.89
C GLN A 28 15.88 -22.78 22.81
N LYS A 29 14.66 -22.93 23.27
CA LYS A 29 13.44 -23.11 22.52
C LYS A 29 13.34 -22.14 21.36
N SER A 30 13.41 -22.72 20.21
CA SER A 30 12.70 -22.49 18.97
C SER A 30 12.89 -21.12 18.32
N PHE A 31 13.93 -20.99 17.53
CA PHE A 31 13.84 -20.20 16.31
C PHE A 31 13.03 -21.01 15.28
N THR A 32 11.97 -20.42 14.73
CA THR A 32 11.16 -21.04 13.67
C THR A 32 11.18 -20.20 12.40
N ILE A 33 11.05 -20.88 11.29
CA ILE A 33 10.72 -20.26 10.00
C ILE A 33 9.33 -20.79 9.65
N ASP A 34 8.29 -19.97 9.92
CA ASP A 34 6.89 -20.35 9.69
C ASP A 34 6.50 -20.16 8.23
N LYS A 35 7.17 -19.24 7.54
CA LYS A 35 7.00 -18.99 6.11
C LYS A 35 8.32 -18.60 5.49
N LEU A 36 8.65 -19.25 4.40
CA LEU A 36 9.70 -18.85 3.48
C LEU A 36 9.13 -18.92 2.08
N SER A 37 9.01 -17.81 1.39
CA SER A 37 8.37 -17.76 0.08
C SER A 37 9.07 -16.83 -0.90
N VAL A 38 8.92 -17.17 -2.16
CA VAL A 38 9.23 -16.31 -3.30
C VAL A 38 7.95 -16.12 -4.11
N GLU A 39 7.69 -14.90 -4.51
CA GLU A 39 6.57 -14.58 -5.39
C GLU A 39 7.03 -13.67 -6.52
N GLY A 40 6.42 -13.83 -7.68
CA GLY A 40 6.74 -13.05 -8.86
C GLY A 40 5.49 -12.76 -9.70
N ARG A 41 5.55 -11.67 -10.45
CA ARG A 41 4.53 -11.26 -11.40
C ARG A 41 5.20 -10.72 -12.66
N VAL A 42 4.74 -11.21 -13.82
CA VAL A 42 5.13 -10.73 -15.14
C VAL A 42 3.87 -10.41 -15.92
N ASP A 43 3.84 -9.25 -16.52
CA ASP A 43 2.70 -8.72 -17.26
C ASP A 43 3.10 -8.32 -18.67
N PHE A 44 2.19 -8.51 -19.61
CA PHE A 44 2.11 -7.74 -20.83
C PHE A 44 1.15 -6.58 -20.59
N ASP A 45 1.61 -5.36 -20.81
CA ASP A 45 0.82 -4.13 -20.71
C ASP A 45 0.67 -3.49 -22.08
N TYR A 46 -0.50 -2.94 -22.32
CA TYR A 46 -0.79 -2.05 -23.44
C TYR A 46 -1.54 -0.83 -22.90
N GLU A 47 -1.05 0.34 -23.22
CA GLU A 47 -1.63 1.63 -22.84
C GLU A 47 -1.87 2.45 -24.10
N HIS A 48 -3.04 3.07 -24.19
CA HIS A 48 -3.43 3.94 -25.27
C HIS A 48 -4.02 5.24 -24.73
N GLY A 49 -3.37 6.35 -25.04
CA GLY A 49 -3.77 7.70 -24.70
C GLY A 49 -3.30 8.65 -25.80
N LYS A 50 -2.61 9.72 -25.46
CA LYS A 50 -1.96 10.62 -26.46
C LYS A 50 -0.97 9.85 -27.34
N THR A 51 -0.33 8.85 -26.79
CA THR A 51 0.53 7.89 -27.48
C THR A 51 0.14 6.47 -27.07
N SER A 52 0.58 5.49 -27.86
CA SER A 52 0.37 4.07 -27.49
C SER A 52 1.71 3.45 -27.13
N THR A 53 1.70 2.71 -26.02
CA THR A 53 2.86 1.94 -25.56
C THR A 53 2.46 0.50 -25.27
N SER A 54 3.38 -0.43 -25.47
CA SER A 54 3.17 -1.81 -25.07
C SER A 54 4.49 -2.47 -24.72
N GLY A 55 4.44 -3.45 -23.82
CA GLY A 55 5.64 -4.16 -23.43
C GLY A 55 5.37 -5.32 -22.46
N ILE A 56 6.37 -6.19 -22.32
CA ILE A 56 6.39 -7.23 -21.30
C ILE A 56 7.35 -6.79 -20.20
N GLY A 57 6.86 -6.79 -18.97
CA GLY A 57 7.66 -6.38 -17.82
C GLY A 57 7.51 -7.30 -16.62
N GLY A 58 8.60 -7.50 -15.90
CA GLY A 58 8.57 -8.06 -14.56
C GLY A 58 8.12 -6.98 -13.58
N LYS A 59 6.92 -7.12 -13.01
CA LYS A 59 6.36 -6.12 -12.08
C LYS A 59 6.90 -6.31 -10.67
N PHE A 60 6.97 -7.55 -10.20
CA PHE A 60 7.35 -7.85 -8.83
C PHE A 60 8.19 -9.13 -8.78
N PHE A 61 9.18 -9.11 -7.90
CA PHE A 61 9.85 -10.30 -7.40
C PHE A 61 10.11 -10.08 -5.90
N ASN A 62 9.38 -10.80 -5.06
CA ASN A 62 9.45 -10.64 -3.62
C ASN A 62 10.00 -11.91 -2.98
N PHE A 63 10.91 -11.73 -2.02
CA PHE A 63 11.32 -12.74 -1.06
C PHE A 63 10.73 -12.39 0.29
N GLU A 64 10.06 -13.33 0.95
CA GLU A 64 9.48 -13.13 2.26
C GLU A 64 9.87 -14.25 3.21
N MET A 65 10.29 -13.88 4.40
CA MET A 65 10.56 -14.77 5.52
C MET A 65 9.85 -14.24 6.77
N LYS A 66 9.15 -15.13 7.49
CA LYS A 66 8.59 -14.84 8.80
C LYS A 66 8.71 -16.05 9.72
N GLY A 67 8.77 -15.78 11.02
CA GLY A 67 8.87 -16.81 12.02
C GLY A 67 8.85 -16.24 13.43
N SER A 68 9.16 -17.07 14.39
CA SER A 68 9.20 -16.70 15.81
C SER A 68 10.51 -17.14 16.48
N PHE A 69 10.84 -16.51 17.60
CA PHE A 69 11.95 -16.89 18.45
C PHE A 69 11.69 -16.48 19.90
N LEU A 70 12.34 -17.13 20.84
CA LEU A 70 12.20 -16.88 22.28
C LEU A 70 10.73 -16.91 22.76
N ASN A 71 9.84 -17.70 22.15
CA ASN A 71 8.42 -17.87 22.42
C ASN A 71 7.54 -16.61 22.25
N ASP A 72 8.02 -15.45 22.70
CA ASP A 72 7.23 -14.20 22.76
C ASP A 72 7.56 -13.22 21.62
N PHE A 73 8.52 -13.56 20.77
CA PHE A 73 8.93 -12.71 19.67
C PHE A 73 8.60 -13.34 18.33
N SER A 74 8.14 -12.51 17.39
CA SER A 74 8.02 -12.86 15.98
C SER A 74 8.74 -11.84 15.11
N TYR A 75 9.13 -12.27 13.93
CA TYR A 75 9.79 -11.41 12.96
C TYR A 75 9.19 -11.62 11.57
N ARG A 76 9.28 -10.57 10.74
CA ARG A 76 8.92 -10.62 9.33
C ARG A 76 9.86 -9.76 8.51
N ILE A 77 10.39 -10.33 7.44
CA ILE A 77 11.25 -9.65 6.49
C ILE A 77 10.66 -9.88 5.10
N ARG A 78 10.45 -8.82 4.32
CA ARG A 78 10.13 -8.91 2.91
C ARG A 78 11.01 -7.96 2.11
N GLN A 79 11.72 -8.54 1.17
CA GLN A 79 12.57 -7.83 0.24
C GLN A 79 11.93 -7.89 -1.15
N ARG A 80 11.70 -6.73 -1.73
CA ARG A 80 11.31 -6.58 -3.13
C ARG A 80 12.55 -6.37 -3.97
N ILE A 81 12.70 -7.15 -5.01
CA ILE A 81 13.76 -7.01 -6.00
C ILE A 81 13.11 -6.47 -7.27
N ASP A 82 13.62 -5.36 -7.77
CA ASP A 82 13.17 -4.82 -9.03
C ASP A 82 13.79 -5.60 -10.19
N MET A 83 12.95 -6.17 -11.02
CA MET A 83 13.39 -6.92 -12.20
C MET A 83 13.84 -6.02 -13.36
N GLN A 84 13.57 -4.71 -13.29
CA GLN A 84 13.95 -3.73 -14.32
C GLN A 84 15.25 -2.98 -13.98
N GLY A 85 15.91 -3.32 -12.87
CA GLY A 85 17.25 -2.82 -12.54
C GLY A 85 17.28 -1.54 -11.70
N SER A 86 16.16 -1.01 -11.21
CA SER A 86 16.12 0.17 -10.34
C SER A 86 16.54 -0.10 -8.89
N GLY A 87 16.93 -1.35 -8.58
CA GLY A 87 17.43 -1.76 -7.28
C GLY A 87 16.47 -2.61 -6.48
N SER A 88 16.74 -2.77 -5.20
CA SER A 88 15.90 -3.54 -4.29
C SER A 88 15.35 -2.66 -3.17
N LYS A 89 14.13 -2.93 -2.73
CA LYS A 89 13.45 -2.22 -1.64
C LYS A 89 13.05 -3.19 -0.54
N THR A 90 13.29 -2.82 0.69
CA THR A 90 12.76 -3.55 1.84
C THR A 90 11.36 -3.04 2.14
N ASP A 91 10.35 -3.89 2.02
CA ASP A 91 8.98 -3.57 2.38
C ASP A 91 8.77 -3.75 3.89
N PHE A 92 9.15 -4.91 4.43
CA PHE A 92 9.05 -5.22 5.85
C PHE A 92 10.42 -5.57 6.43
N MET A 93 10.68 -5.06 7.61
CA MET A 93 11.75 -5.51 8.49
C MET A 93 11.30 -5.20 9.91
N ILE A 94 10.52 -6.10 10.49
CA ILE A 94 9.84 -5.91 11.77
C ILE A 94 10.20 -6.99 12.77
N LEU A 95 10.18 -6.55 14.02
CA LEU A 95 10.23 -7.37 15.21
C LEU A 95 8.99 -7.07 16.05
N SER A 96 8.25 -8.11 16.44
CA SER A 96 7.08 -8.00 17.30
C SER A 96 7.31 -8.75 18.61
N TYR A 97 6.97 -8.12 19.72
CA TYR A 97 6.93 -8.70 21.06
C TYR A 97 5.48 -8.90 21.47
N HIS A 98 5.13 -10.13 21.81
CA HIS A 98 3.79 -10.54 22.25
C HIS A 98 3.73 -10.49 23.78
N ALA A 99 3.54 -9.30 24.33
CA ALA A 99 3.53 -9.05 25.78
C ALA A 99 2.39 -9.78 26.50
N HIS A 100 1.29 -10.03 25.80
CA HIS A 100 0.12 -10.76 26.28
C HIS A 100 -0.66 -11.31 25.09
N LYS A 101 -1.54 -12.29 25.31
CA LYS A 101 -2.39 -12.87 24.25
C LYS A 101 -3.20 -11.85 23.43
N ASN A 102 -3.45 -10.67 24.00
CA ASN A 102 -4.22 -9.60 23.37
C ASN A 102 -3.37 -8.38 22.98
N TRP A 103 -2.09 -8.32 23.38
CA TRP A 103 -1.27 -7.15 23.17
C TRP A 103 0.06 -7.50 22.54
N SER A 104 0.40 -6.79 21.48
CA SER A 104 1.73 -6.86 20.89
C SER A 104 2.31 -5.46 20.65
N ILE A 105 3.63 -5.39 20.65
CA ILE A 105 4.41 -4.21 20.34
C ILE A 105 5.31 -4.57 19.18
N THR A 106 5.22 -3.81 18.09
CA THR A 106 5.99 -4.05 16.87
C THR A 106 6.86 -2.84 16.57
N ALA A 107 8.09 -3.06 16.16
CA ALA A 107 9.01 -2.00 15.72
C ALA A 107 9.75 -2.41 14.46
N GLY A 108 10.12 -1.42 13.64
CA GLY A 108 10.86 -1.60 12.40
C GLY A 108 10.22 -0.93 11.21
N LYS A 109 10.56 -1.38 10.00
CA LYS A 109 9.91 -0.91 8.79
C LYS A 109 8.66 -1.74 8.53
N MET A 110 7.51 -1.08 8.44
CA MET A 110 6.19 -1.72 8.39
C MET A 110 5.22 -0.95 7.50
N PRO A 111 4.06 -1.53 7.13
CA PRO A 111 2.99 -0.77 6.49
C PRO A 111 2.52 0.37 7.38
N LEU A 112 2.20 1.50 6.75
CA LEU A 112 1.52 2.58 7.46
C LEU A 112 0.09 2.15 7.80
N ALA A 113 -0.33 2.40 9.02
CA ALA A 113 -1.65 2.04 9.51
C ALA A 113 -2.71 3.05 9.03
N VAL A 114 -2.91 3.11 7.72
CA VAL A 114 -3.95 3.89 7.04
C VAL A 114 -5.01 2.93 6.56
N GLY A 115 -6.29 3.27 6.77
CA GLY A 115 -7.42 2.43 6.39
C GLY A 115 -7.69 2.45 4.89
N GLY A 116 -8.66 1.60 4.50
CA GLY A 116 -9.01 1.33 3.11
C GLY A 116 -8.52 -0.04 2.66
N TRP A 117 -9.40 -0.81 2.08
CA TRP A 117 -9.08 -2.17 1.61
C TRP A 117 -8.22 -2.17 0.36
N GLU A 118 -8.37 -1.14 -0.51
CA GLU A 118 -7.45 -0.99 -1.64
C GLU A 118 -6.01 -0.80 -1.16
N TYR A 119 -5.81 0.02 -0.13
CA TYR A 119 -4.50 0.32 0.40
C TYR A 119 -3.84 -0.88 1.09
N ASP A 120 -4.64 -1.74 1.73
CA ASP A 120 -4.17 -2.96 2.39
C ASP A 120 -3.79 -4.09 1.41
N LEU A 121 -4.14 -3.97 0.13
CA LEU A 121 -3.78 -4.99 -0.85
C LEU A 121 -2.26 -5.07 -1.03
N PRO A 122 -1.70 -6.29 -1.07
CA PRO A 122 -0.31 -6.45 -1.49
C PRO A 122 -0.10 -5.89 -2.91
N PRO A 123 0.96 -5.13 -3.17
CA PRO A 123 1.19 -4.53 -4.50
C PRO A 123 1.16 -5.52 -5.67
N ILE A 124 1.53 -6.77 -5.42
CA ILE A 124 1.49 -7.84 -6.44
C ILE A 124 0.05 -8.22 -6.86
N ASP A 125 -0.95 -7.88 -6.04
CA ASP A 125 -2.36 -8.19 -6.26
C ASP A 125 -3.16 -6.97 -6.78
N VAL A 126 -2.51 -5.81 -6.94
CA VAL A 126 -3.13 -4.59 -7.50
C VAL A 126 -2.82 -4.50 -8.99
N TYR A 127 -3.85 -4.37 -9.80
CA TYR A 127 -3.73 -4.30 -11.27
C TYR A 127 -3.84 -2.87 -11.77
N PHE A 128 -4.81 -2.12 -11.28
CA PHE A 128 -5.00 -0.69 -11.48
C PHE A 128 -5.61 -0.09 -10.20
N ALA A 129 -5.37 1.18 -9.95
CA ALA A 129 -5.64 1.76 -8.63
C ALA A 129 -5.94 3.26 -8.67
N SER A 130 -6.42 3.76 -7.54
CA SER A 130 -6.58 5.18 -7.25
C SER A 130 -5.25 5.93 -7.24
N LEU A 131 -5.28 7.24 -7.36
CA LEU A 131 -4.10 8.08 -7.14
C LEU A 131 -3.60 7.95 -5.71
N PHE A 132 -4.49 7.73 -4.75
CA PHE A 132 -4.10 7.48 -3.36
C PHE A 132 -3.16 6.29 -3.27
N TRP A 133 -3.53 5.14 -3.81
CA TRP A 133 -2.69 3.94 -3.78
C TRP A 133 -1.38 4.12 -4.56
N ASN A 134 -1.42 4.79 -5.69
CA ASN A 134 -0.25 4.98 -6.55
C ASN A 134 0.80 5.91 -5.94
N ASN A 135 0.36 6.94 -5.23
CA ASN A 135 1.22 8.04 -4.79
C ASN A 135 1.54 8.00 -3.29
N PHE A 136 0.66 7.41 -2.46
CA PHE A 136 0.88 7.38 -1.02
C PHE A 136 1.91 6.29 -0.64
N PRO A 137 2.94 6.61 0.16
CA PRO A 137 3.95 5.64 0.58
C PRO A 137 3.34 4.51 1.42
N CYS A 138 3.62 3.25 1.05
CA CYS A 138 3.06 2.10 1.75
C CYS A 138 3.80 1.73 3.04
N TYR A 139 5.09 2.08 3.19
CA TYR A 139 5.94 1.55 4.25
C TYR A 139 6.86 2.61 4.82
N ASP A 140 6.93 2.70 6.16
CA ASP A 140 7.92 3.52 6.84
C ASP A 140 8.42 2.86 8.13
N VAL A 141 9.44 3.47 8.75
CA VAL A 141 10.05 3.01 9.99
C VAL A 141 9.33 3.65 11.18
N GLY A 142 8.98 2.81 12.16
CA GLY A 142 8.31 3.26 13.36
C GLY A 142 8.08 2.16 14.37
N ALA A 143 7.13 2.41 15.25
CA ALA A 143 6.66 1.45 16.23
C ALA A 143 5.14 1.51 16.35
N GLN A 144 4.54 0.38 16.75
CA GLN A 144 3.10 0.30 16.98
C GLN A 144 2.77 -0.58 18.18
N VAL A 145 1.63 -0.30 18.77
CA VAL A 145 0.98 -1.14 19.78
C VAL A 145 -0.31 -1.65 19.19
N GLU A 146 -0.53 -2.94 19.30
CA GLU A 146 -1.68 -3.64 18.74
C GLU A 146 -2.48 -4.30 19.86
N TYR A 147 -3.78 -4.08 19.83
CA TYR A 147 -4.73 -4.78 20.67
C TYR A 147 -5.59 -5.72 19.84
N HIS A 148 -5.63 -6.99 20.23
CA HIS A 148 -6.47 -8.02 19.62
C HIS A 148 -7.58 -8.41 20.59
N SER A 149 -8.82 -8.31 20.16
CA SER A 149 -9.96 -8.74 21.00
C SER A 149 -9.95 -10.23 21.27
N ASN A 150 -10.51 -10.66 22.41
CA ASN A 150 -10.56 -12.08 22.80
C ASN A 150 -11.29 -12.95 21.76
N ASN A 151 -12.28 -12.41 21.06
CA ASN A 151 -13.04 -13.09 20.00
C ASN A 151 -12.34 -13.03 18.62
N LYS A 152 -11.17 -12.40 18.54
CA LYS A 152 -10.38 -12.21 17.30
C LYS A 152 -11.15 -11.52 16.17
N LYS A 153 -12.15 -10.71 16.52
CA LYS A 153 -12.96 -9.97 15.53
C LYS A 153 -12.58 -8.50 15.41
N HIS A 154 -11.78 -7.99 16.35
CA HIS A 154 -11.39 -6.58 16.36
C HIS A 154 -9.92 -6.46 16.69
N ASP A 155 -9.23 -5.72 15.84
CA ASP A 155 -7.85 -5.31 16.05
C ASP A 155 -7.78 -3.80 16.04
N ILE A 156 -7.11 -3.21 17.04
CA ILE A 156 -6.88 -1.77 17.14
C ILE A 156 -5.37 -1.56 17.16
N ILE A 157 -4.87 -0.74 16.26
CA ILE A 157 -3.46 -0.45 16.15
C ILE A 157 -3.24 1.05 16.31
N PHE A 158 -2.41 1.42 17.26
CA PHE A 158 -1.83 2.75 17.35
C PHE A 158 -0.38 2.68 16.90
N GLN A 159 -0.04 3.50 15.91
CA GLN A 159 1.28 3.51 15.28
C GLN A 159 1.88 4.91 15.24
N VAL A 160 3.18 5.00 15.48
CA VAL A 160 3.98 6.21 15.26
C VAL A 160 5.12 5.88 14.31
N THR A 161 5.23 6.64 13.21
CA THR A 161 6.30 6.50 12.22
C THR A 161 6.96 7.84 11.94
N ASN A 162 8.02 7.84 11.14
CA ASN A 162 8.44 9.08 10.50
C ASN A 162 7.31 9.62 9.62
N SER A 163 7.27 10.93 9.43
CA SER A 163 6.31 11.51 8.49
C SER A 163 6.67 11.15 7.05
N THR A 164 5.66 10.76 6.27
CA THR A 164 5.80 10.45 4.85
C THR A 164 6.08 11.68 3.99
N PHE A 165 5.85 12.88 4.52
CA PHE A 165 6.03 14.15 3.80
C PHE A 165 7.47 14.67 3.80
N THR A 166 8.38 13.98 4.46
CA THR A 166 9.79 14.37 4.47
C THR A 166 10.69 13.26 3.96
N PRO A 167 11.62 13.56 3.03
CA PRO A 167 12.66 12.63 2.63
C PRO A 167 13.74 12.45 3.71
N ASP A 168 13.87 13.42 4.63
CA ASP A 168 14.84 13.36 5.71
C ASP A 168 14.24 12.62 6.92
N LYS A 169 14.78 11.43 7.17
CA LYS A 169 14.37 10.55 8.29
C LYS A 169 14.66 11.14 9.68
N PHE A 170 15.51 12.14 9.77
CA PHE A 170 15.88 12.82 11.02
C PHE A 170 15.29 14.23 11.12
N SER A 171 14.29 14.55 10.34
CA SER A 171 13.60 15.85 10.37
C SER A 171 12.92 16.17 11.70
N GLY A 172 12.66 15.15 12.55
CA GLY A 172 11.86 15.29 13.77
C GLY A 172 10.38 15.51 13.49
N MET A 173 9.90 15.10 12.30
CA MET A 173 8.49 15.09 11.91
C MET A 173 7.94 13.68 11.95
N TYR A 174 6.72 13.52 12.46
CA TYR A 174 6.12 12.21 12.72
C TYR A 174 4.72 12.09 12.11
N ALA A 175 4.31 10.85 11.93
CA ALA A 175 2.94 10.46 11.63
C ALA A 175 2.37 9.65 12.79
N TYR A 176 1.13 9.95 13.16
CA TYR A 176 0.37 9.28 14.22
C TYR A 176 -0.84 8.63 13.57
N ASN A 177 -0.94 7.33 13.69
CA ASN A 177 -1.95 6.53 13.00
C ASN A 177 -2.73 5.71 14.02
N LEU A 178 -4.06 5.73 13.90
CA LEU A 178 -4.95 4.87 14.66
C LEU A 178 -5.87 4.16 13.67
N ILE A 179 -5.84 2.84 13.63
CA ILE A 179 -6.69 2.02 12.77
C ILE A 179 -7.45 0.98 13.57
N TRP A 180 -8.69 0.73 13.17
CA TRP A 180 -9.53 -0.34 13.65
C TRP A 180 -9.93 -1.26 12.51
N TYR A 181 -9.49 -2.51 12.62
CA TYR A 181 -10.00 -3.61 11.81
C TYR A 181 -11.11 -4.31 12.58
N GLY A 182 -12.28 -4.39 12.00
CA GLY A 182 -13.46 -5.04 12.58
C GLY A 182 -14.03 -6.12 11.67
N ASN A 183 -14.64 -7.13 12.29
CA ASN A 183 -15.40 -8.15 11.59
C ASN A 183 -16.79 -8.26 12.25
N VAL A 184 -17.80 -7.67 11.62
CA VAL A 184 -19.16 -7.53 12.15
C VAL A 184 -20.15 -8.13 11.16
N GLY A 185 -20.40 -9.44 11.31
CA GLY A 185 -21.29 -10.17 10.41
C GLY A 185 -20.72 -10.27 8.99
N LEU A 186 -21.41 -9.65 8.01
CA LEU A 186 -20.97 -9.62 6.61
C LEU A 186 -19.94 -8.52 6.35
N LEU A 187 -19.78 -7.56 7.27
CA LEU A 187 -18.93 -6.39 7.10
C LEU A 187 -17.58 -6.59 7.79
N LYS A 188 -16.51 -6.38 7.05
CA LYS A 188 -15.17 -6.15 7.58
C LYS A 188 -14.83 -4.67 7.40
N THR A 189 -14.26 -4.06 8.44
CA THR A 189 -13.90 -2.64 8.44
C THR A 189 -12.39 -2.46 8.46
N ALA A 190 -11.91 -1.42 7.80
CA ALA A 190 -10.55 -0.89 7.90
C ALA A 190 -10.66 0.64 8.05
N TYR A 191 -10.99 1.09 9.28
CA TYR A 191 -11.25 2.51 9.57
C TYR A 191 -10.07 3.12 10.29
N SER A 192 -9.60 4.27 9.80
CA SER A 192 -8.47 4.95 10.43
C SER A 192 -8.66 6.45 10.57
N ILE A 193 -7.94 6.99 11.53
CA ILE A 193 -7.67 8.43 11.67
C ILE A 193 -6.16 8.58 11.75
N ASN A 194 -5.61 9.40 10.87
CA ASN A 194 -4.19 9.59 10.72
C ASN A 194 -3.87 11.09 10.77
N MET A 195 -2.80 11.44 11.47
CA MET A 195 -2.27 12.80 11.55
C MET A 195 -0.80 12.75 11.13
N MET A 196 -0.45 13.43 10.05
CA MET A 196 0.91 13.42 9.51
C MET A 196 1.46 14.82 9.42
N GLU A 197 2.64 15.05 9.99
CA GLU A 197 3.30 16.34 9.88
C GLU A 197 3.75 16.57 8.45
N GLN A 198 3.20 17.58 7.80
CA GLN A 198 3.63 18.03 6.48
C GLN A 198 4.77 19.05 6.60
N LYS A 199 4.67 19.93 7.56
CA LYS A 199 5.73 20.77 8.09
C LYS A 199 5.72 20.66 9.61
N LYS A 200 6.80 21.02 10.26
CA LYS A 200 6.90 20.92 11.72
C LYS A 200 5.77 21.66 12.43
N GLY A 201 4.91 20.89 13.11
CA GLY A 201 3.72 21.41 13.79
C GLY A 201 2.50 21.63 12.90
N GLU A 202 2.58 21.39 11.60
CA GLU A 202 1.46 21.47 10.67
C GLU A 202 1.06 20.08 10.20
N TYR A 203 -0.16 19.66 10.51
CA TYR A 203 -0.65 18.30 10.25
C TYR A 203 -1.68 18.28 9.14
N ILE A 204 -1.51 17.35 8.21
CA ILE A 204 -2.59 16.88 7.34
C ILE A 204 -3.21 15.63 7.96
N ASN A 205 -4.53 15.54 7.87
CA ASN A 205 -5.29 14.44 8.46
C ASN A 205 -5.90 13.58 7.35
N TYR A 206 -5.85 12.27 7.57
CA TYR A 206 -6.52 11.28 6.73
C TYR A 206 -7.59 10.60 7.58
N ILE A 207 -8.81 10.55 7.08
CA ILE A 207 -9.89 9.72 7.62
C ILE A 207 -10.24 8.69 6.56
N SER A 208 -10.05 7.43 6.87
CA SER A 208 -10.34 6.35 5.95
C SER A 208 -11.45 5.45 6.49
N LEU A 209 -12.40 5.15 5.62
CA LEU A 209 -13.53 4.26 5.90
C LEU A 209 -13.53 3.15 4.85
N GLY A 210 -12.81 2.06 5.15
CA GLY A 210 -12.74 0.88 4.29
C GLY A 210 -13.79 -0.15 4.68
N ASN A 211 -14.66 -0.53 3.76
CA ASN A 211 -15.74 -1.49 3.96
C ASN A 211 -15.57 -2.66 3.00
N ASP A 212 -15.49 -3.89 3.49
CA ASP A 212 -15.53 -5.12 2.69
C ASP A 212 -16.75 -5.95 3.14
N PHE A 213 -17.70 -6.10 2.24
CA PHE A 213 -18.90 -6.90 2.43
C PHE A 213 -18.70 -8.27 1.79
N ASP A 214 -18.76 -9.32 2.61
CA ASP A 214 -18.58 -10.70 2.21
C ASP A 214 -19.93 -11.42 2.08
N PHE A 215 -20.36 -11.65 0.83
CA PHE A 215 -21.57 -12.41 0.48
C PHE A 215 -21.22 -13.83 0.00
N GLY A 216 -20.09 -14.36 0.41
CA GLY A 216 -19.60 -15.69 0.04
C GLY A 216 -18.91 -15.71 -1.32
N LYS A 217 -19.66 -15.86 -2.41
CA LYS A 217 -19.08 -15.81 -3.76
C LYS A 217 -18.81 -14.39 -4.26
N MET A 218 -19.45 -13.41 -3.67
CA MET A 218 -19.32 -12.00 -4.04
C MET A 218 -18.73 -11.21 -2.87
N HIS A 219 -17.70 -10.44 -3.16
CA HIS A 219 -17.13 -9.44 -2.27
C HIS A 219 -17.37 -8.06 -2.87
N LEU A 220 -17.84 -7.14 -2.05
CA LEU A 220 -17.99 -5.73 -2.39
C LEU A 220 -17.14 -4.89 -1.46
N VAL A 221 -16.16 -4.21 -2.01
CA VAL A 221 -15.33 -3.24 -1.29
C VAL A 221 -15.78 -1.83 -1.63
N VAL A 222 -15.89 -0.98 -0.61
CA VAL A 222 -16.13 0.45 -0.76
C VAL A 222 -15.21 1.20 0.20
N ASP A 223 -14.28 1.97 -0.33
CA ASP A 223 -13.35 2.78 0.43
C ASP A 223 -13.63 4.26 0.20
N PHE A 224 -13.67 5.01 1.28
CA PHE A 224 -13.64 6.47 1.27
C PHE A 224 -12.44 6.94 2.08
N ILE A 225 -11.57 7.74 1.47
CA ILE A 225 -10.37 8.26 2.10
C ILE A 225 -10.35 9.77 1.89
N ASN A 226 -10.53 10.51 2.96
CA ASN A 226 -10.46 11.96 2.95
C ASN A 226 -9.07 12.43 3.39
N ARG A 227 -8.68 13.57 2.87
CA ARG A 227 -7.45 14.28 3.25
C ARG A 227 -7.80 15.74 3.55
N GLY A 228 -7.26 16.27 4.63
CA GLY A 228 -7.59 17.65 4.96
C GLY A 228 -6.86 18.21 6.17
N PHE A 229 -6.84 19.53 6.26
CA PHE A 229 -6.37 20.28 7.40
C PHE A 229 -7.55 20.62 8.33
N PHE A 230 -7.36 20.61 9.63
CA PHE A 230 -8.44 20.85 10.60
C PHE A 230 -9.12 22.22 10.48
N ASN A 231 -8.43 23.22 9.95
CA ASN A 231 -8.96 24.57 9.72
C ASN A 231 -9.58 24.76 8.33
N GLN A 232 -9.73 23.68 7.55
CA GLN A 232 -10.24 23.71 6.21
C GLN A 232 -11.78 23.66 6.21
N SER A 233 -12.43 24.56 5.48
CA SER A 233 -13.89 24.66 5.43
C SER A 233 -14.57 23.40 4.84
N ASP A 234 -13.92 22.74 3.88
CA ASP A 234 -14.41 21.55 3.18
C ASP A 234 -13.64 20.29 3.58
N PHE A 235 -13.52 20.07 4.87
CA PHE A 235 -12.68 19.01 5.42
C PHE A 235 -12.95 17.61 4.84
N LEU A 236 -14.19 17.22 4.62
CA LEU A 236 -14.54 15.87 4.16
C LEU A 236 -14.48 15.68 2.64
N PHE A 237 -14.84 16.70 1.87
CA PHE A 237 -15.04 16.57 0.42
C PHE A 237 -14.18 17.54 -0.41
N GLY A 238 -13.24 18.19 0.22
CA GLY A 238 -12.26 19.06 -0.45
C GLY A 238 -11.19 18.27 -1.19
N ASP A 239 -10.70 17.24 -0.53
CA ASP A 239 -9.67 16.32 -1.05
C ASP A 239 -10.01 14.90 -0.57
N PHE A 240 -10.36 14.02 -1.51
CA PHE A 240 -10.78 12.65 -1.18
C PHE A 240 -10.60 11.67 -2.32
N SER A 241 -10.58 10.39 -1.97
CA SER A 241 -10.68 9.23 -2.87
C SER A 241 -11.91 8.41 -2.51
N LEU A 242 -12.68 8.00 -3.51
CA LEU A 242 -13.77 7.05 -3.40
C LEU A 242 -13.49 5.88 -4.33
N ILE A 243 -13.41 4.67 -3.79
CA ILE A 243 -13.07 3.46 -4.54
C ILE A 243 -14.16 2.42 -4.32
N GLY A 244 -14.57 1.75 -5.38
CA GLY A 244 -15.47 0.60 -5.34
C GLY A 244 -14.89 -0.59 -6.10
N GLU A 245 -14.94 -1.78 -5.50
CA GLU A 245 -14.53 -3.03 -6.15
C GLU A 245 -15.55 -4.12 -5.87
N VAL A 246 -15.92 -4.86 -6.92
CA VAL A 246 -16.72 -6.08 -6.82
C VAL A 246 -15.92 -7.24 -7.35
N LYS A 247 -15.80 -8.31 -6.58
CA LYS A 247 -15.22 -9.59 -7.02
C LYS A 247 -16.30 -10.67 -6.94
N TYR A 248 -16.44 -11.46 -8.00
CA TYR A 248 -17.36 -12.59 -8.03
C TYR A 248 -16.62 -13.88 -8.40
N ALA A 249 -16.55 -14.82 -7.46
CA ALA A 249 -15.96 -16.14 -7.66
C ALA A 249 -17.01 -17.09 -8.25
N PHE A 250 -16.97 -17.36 -9.56
CA PHE A 250 -17.83 -18.34 -10.21
C PHE A 250 -17.59 -19.74 -9.64
N ASN A 251 -16.33 -20.07 -9.45
CA ASN A 251 -15.84 -21.32 -8.87
C ASN A 251 -14.42 -21.14 -8.33
N ASP A 252 -13.78 -22.21 -7.87
CA ASP A 252 -12.43 -22.19 -7.31
C ASP A 252 -11.34 -21.83 -8.35
N LYS A 253 -11.67 -21.81 -9.63
CA LYS A 253 -10.72 -21.59 -10.73
C LYS A 253 -10.87 -20.25 -11.41
N PHE A 254 -11.99 -19.55 -11.22
CA PHE A 254 -12.26 -18.35 -11.98
C PHE A 254 -13.01 -17.29 -11.17
N THR A 255 -12.47 -16.09 -11.15
CA THR A 255 -13.04 -14.90 -10.51
C THR A 255 -13.10 -13.77 -11.53
N LEU A 256 -14.22 -13.06 -11.59
CA LEU A 256 -14.32 -11.77 -12.26
C LEU A 256 -14.23 -10.66 -11.25
N MET A 257 -13.73 -9.50 -11.68
CA MET A 257 -13.69 -8.28 -10.91
C MET A 257 -14.13 -7.07 -11.74
N ALA A 258 -14.77 -6.13 -11.06
CA ALA A 258 -15.01 -4.80 -11.57
C ALA A 258 -14.54 -3.81 -10.51
N LYS A 259 -13.78 -2.79 -10.91
CA LYS A 259 -13.25 -1.79 -9.99
C LYS A 259 -13.34 -0.42 -10.63
N GLY A 260 -13.62 0.59 -9.84
CA GLY A 260 -13.58 1.97 -10.28
C GLY A 260 -13.43 2.91 -9.11
N GLY A 261 -13.12 4.15 -9.38
CA GLY A 261 -12.95 5.15 -8.36
C GLY A 261 -12.87 6.56 -8.90
N TYR A 262 -12.87 7.47 -7.95
CA TYR A 262 -12.80 8.90 -8.17
C TYR A 262 -11.90 9.53 -7.11
N ASP A 263 -10.86 10.19 -7.56
CA ASP A 263 -9.95 10.99 -6.73
C ASP A 263 -10.14 12.46 -7.09
N ARG A 264 -10.20 13.30 -6.08
CA ARG A 264 -10.37 14.74 -6.28
C ARG A 264 -9.62 15.53 -5.23
N ASN A 265 -8.96 16.61 -5.69
CA ASN A 265 -8.48 17.67 -4.82
C ASN A 265 -8.90 19.02 -5.40
N LYS A 266 -9.93 19.66 -4.83
CA LYS A 266 -10.47 20.93 -5.32
C LYS A 266 -9.76 22.17 -4.83
N HIS A 267 -8.68 22.00 -4.05
CA HIS A 267 -7.90 23.13 -3.56
C HIS A 267 -7.15 23.82 -4.69
N SER A 268 -6.85 25.08 -4.50
CA SER A 268 -5.99 25.81 -5.42
C SER A 268 -4.52 25.38 -5.22
N TYR A 269 -3.79 25.20 -6.33
CA TYR A 269 -2.35 24.95 -6.28
C TYR A 269 -1.58 26.15 -5.73
N PHE A 270 -2.10 27.37 -5.92
CA PHE A 270 -1.46 28.59 -5.45
C PHE A 270 -2.25 29.22 -4.32
N LYS A 271 -1.53 29.74 -3.35
CA LYS A 271 -2.03 30.65 -2.31
C LYS A 271 -1.54 32.04 -2.59
N GLU A 272 -2.43 33.00 -2.55
CA GLU A 272 -2.02 34.41 -2.57
C GLU A 272 -1.39 34.77 -1.23
N VAL A 273 -0.14 35.22 -1.29
CA VAL A 273 0.62 35.69 -0.13
C VAL A 273 0.96 37.14 -0.38
N GLU A 274 0.62 38.00 0.59
CA GLU A 274 1.00 39.41 0.53
C GLU A 274 2.50 39.57 0.85
N GLU A 275 3.25 40.03 -0.16
CA GLU A 275 4.68 40.35 -0.02
C GLU A 275 4.90 41.77 -0.50
N ASN A 276 5.31 42.64 0.40
CA ASN A 276 5.52 44.09 0.16
C ASN A 276 4.29 44.84 -0.40
N GLY A 277 3.07 44.47 0.05
CA GLY A 277 1.84 45.08 -0.42
C GLY A 277 1.33 44.56 -1.80
N ILE A 278 1.97 43.53 -2.32
CA ILE A 278 1.60 42.87 -3.59
C ILE A 278 1.19 41.43 -3.28
N MET A 279 0.03 41.00 -3.81
CA MET A 279 -0.41 39.62 -3.72
C MET A 279 0.36 38.79 -4.77
N ILE A 280 1.17 37.87 -4.28
CA ILE A 280 2.00 36.99 -5.12
C ILE A 280 1.49 35.55 -4.95
N PRO A 281 1.16 34.81 -6.04
CA PRO A 281 0.79 33.42 -5.96
C PRO A 281 2.02 32.58 -5.58
N GLN A 282 1.93 31.90 -4.43
CA GLN A 282 2.97 30.96 -3.99
C GLN A 282 2.42 29.54 -4.00
N PRO A 283 3.19 28.53 -4.48
CA PRO A 283 2.79 27.16 -4.43
C PRO A 283 2.52 26.71 -2.98
N GLN A 284 1.41 26.07 -2.77
CA GLN A 284 1.12 25.50 -1.45
C GLN A 284 1.73 24.10 -1.36
N ALA A 285 2.25 23.74 -0.17
CA ALA A 285 2.55 22.35 0.13
C ALA A 285 1.23 21.66 0.48
N TYR A 286 0.76 20.78 -0.38
CA TYR A 286 -0.44 20.01 -0.21
C TYR A 286 -0.16 18.51 -0.10
N ASP A 287 -1.25 17.75 0.04
CA ASP A 287 -1.24 16.32 -0.06
C ASP A 287 -0.40 15.83 -1.25
N MET A 288 0.42 14.81 -0.98
CA MET A 288 1.27 14.20 -2.00
C MET A 288 0.52 13.21 -2.89
N THR A 289 -0.72 12.87 -2.54
CA THR A 289 -1.47 11.80 -3.20
C THR A 289 -2.26 12.30 -4.39
N VAL A 290 -2.92 13.45 -4.24
CA VAL A 290 -3.68 14.09 -5.31
C VAL A 290 -3.29 15.57 -5.37
N THR A 291 -2.66 15.95 -6.46
CA THR A 291 -2.26 17.35 -6.69
C THR A 291 -3.48 18.28 -6.64
N PRO A 292 -3.37 19.47 -6.04
CA PRO A 292 -4.43 20.47 -6.04
C PRO A 292 -4.96 20.76 -7.44
N GLY A 293 -6.29 20.80 -7.57
CA GLY A 293 -7.00 21.03 -8.83
C GLY A 293 -7.17 19.79 -9.72
N VAL A 294 -6.62 18.64 -9.32
CA VAL A 294 -6.72 17.39 -10.07
C VAL A 294 -8.03 16.66 -9.75
N GLU A 295 -8.66 16.14 -10.78
CA GLU A 295 -9.69 15.12 -10.73
C GLU A 295 -9.23 13.89 -11.53
N TYR A 296 -9.38 12.71 -10.96
CA TYR A 296 -9.03 11.44 -11.60
C TYR A 296 -10.18 10.46 -11.47
N THR A 297 -10.64 9.93 -12.59
CA THR A 297 -11.65 8.89 -12.65
C THR A 297 -11.08 7.66 -13.32
N PHE A 298 -11.32 6.51 -12.75
CA PHE A 298 -10.90 5.25 -13.36
C PHE A 298 -11.98 4.19 -13.20
N ALA A 299 -12.08 3.28 -14.16
CA ALA A 299 -12.89 2.08 -14.02
C ALA A 299 -12.35 0.97 -14.94
N GLY A 300 -12.59 -0.26 -14.54
CA GLY A 300 -12.15 -1.40 -15.32
C GLY A 300 -12.80 -2.71 -14.91
N LEU A 301 -12.64 -3.69 -15.79
CA LEU A 301 -13.05 -5.06 -15.59
C LEU A 301 -11.82 -5.96 -15.68
N GLY A 302 -11.79 -6.99 -14.86
CA GLY A 302 -10.68 -7.93 -14.85
C GLY A 302 -11.12 -9.34 -14.51
N PHE A 303 -10.18 -10.26 -14.65
CA PHE A 303 -10.36 -11.64 -14.24
C PHE A 303 -9.11 -12.23 -13.61
N GLU A 304 -9.33 -13.23 -12.79
CA GLU A 304 -8.29 -14.14 -12.29
C GLU A 304 -8.67 -15.58 -12.61
N ALA A 305 -7.71 -16.33 -13.14
CA ALA A 305 -7.88 -17.74 -13.45
C ALA A 305 -6.78 -18.56 -12.75
N TYR A 306 -7.18 -19.61 -12.07
CA TYR A 306 -6.32 -20.52 -11.33
C TYR A 306 -6.27 -21.87 -12.04
N PRO A 307 -5.20 -22.18 -12.79
CA PRO A 307 -5.13 -23.38 -13.62
C PRO A 307 -5.14 -24.67 -12.81
N TYR A 308 -4.68 -24.63 -11.56
CA TYR A 308 -4.61 -25.79 -10.68
C TYR A 308 -5.71 -25.74 -9.63
N LYS A 309 -6.64 -26.71 -9.67
CA LYS A 309 -7.72 -26.82 -8.70
C LYS A 309 -7.19 -26.87 -7.26
N GLY A 310 -7.76 -26.06 -6.38
CA GLY A 310 -7.39 -25.99 -4.96
C GLY A 310 -6.03 -25.34 -4.67
N ASN A 311 -5.34 -24.83 -5.70
CA ASN A 311 -4.06 -24.16 -5.54
C ASN A 311 -4.07 -22.80 -6.23
N LYS A 312 -3.96 -21.75 -5.42
CA LYS A 312 -3.92 -20.35 -5.87
C LYS A 312 -2.49 -19.81 -6.04
N ASN A 313 -1.48 -20.66 -5.99
CA ASN A 313 -0.09 -20.25 -6.11
C ASN A 313 0.31 -19.83 -7.54
N VAL A 314 -0.44 -20.28 -8.55
CA VAL A 314 -0.28 -19.81 -9.93
C VAL A 314 -1.61 -19.20 -10.36
N ARG A 315 -1.56 -17.96 -10.77
CA ARG A 315 -2.70 -17.16 -11.18
C ARG A 315 -2.42 -16.49 -12.51
N LEU A 316 -3.28 -16.74 -13.49
CA LEU A 316 -3.39 -15.94 -14.69
C LEU A 316 -4.35 -14.80 -14.40
N HIS A 317 -4.07 -13.61 -14.87
CA HIS A 317 -4.91 -12.45 -14.69
C HIS A 317 -4.91 -11.58 -15.95
N GLY A 318 -5.96 -10.82 -16.09
CA GLY A 318 -6.04 -9.78 -17.10
C GLY A 318 -7.07 -8.74 -16.71
N PHE A 319 -6.89 -7.53 -17.21
CA PHE A 319 -7.85 -6.46 -17.06
C PHE A 319 -7.89 -5.55 -18.28
N PHE A 320 -9.01 -4.88 -18.42
CA PHE A 320 -9.20 -3.74 -19.30
C PHE A 320 -9.74 -2.60 -18.44
N ALA A 321 -9.06 -1.47 -18.47
CA ALA A 321 -9.44 -0.30 -17.68
C ALA A 321 -9.31 0.97 -18.52
N PHE A 322 -10.05 2.00 -18.12
CA PHE A 322 -9.83 3.37 -18.56
C PHE A 322 -9.56 4.26 -17.35
N ASN A 323 -8.82 5.30 -17.55
CA ASN A 323 -8.69 6.40 -16.64
C ASN A 323 -8.81 7.75 -17.37
N ASP A 324 -9.30 8.75 -16.67
CA ASP A 324 -9.38 10.14 -17.13
C ASP A 324 -8.79 11.05 -16.07
N LEU A 325 -7.64 11.63 -16.39
CA LEU A 325 -6.96 12.59 -15.53
C LEU A 325 -7.24 13.99 -16.04
N LYS A 326 -7.92 14.79 -15.23
CA LYS A 326 -8.14 16.21 -15.46
C LYS A 326 -7.17 17.00 -14.60
N GLU A 327 -6.26 17.70 -15.25
CA GLU A 327 -5.30 18.59 -14.61
C GLU A 327 -5.86 20.02 -14.53
N PRO A 328 -5.45 20.80 -13.52
CA PRO A 328 -5.82 22.21 -13.44
C PRO A 328 -5.31 22.93 -14.69
N ALA A 329 -6.09 23.92 -15.14
CA ALA A 329 -5.65 24.78 -16.22
C ALA A 329 -4.35 25.48 -15.81
N ASP A 330 -3.29 25.20 -16.53
CA ASP A 330 -2.06 25.99 -16.44
C ASP A 330 -2.36 27.34 -17.11
N ASP A 331 -2.30 28.43 -16.35
CA ASP A 331 -2.76 29.74 -16.76
C ASP A 331 -2.25 30.08 -18.18
N MET A 332 -3.17 30.30 -19.09
CA MET A 332 -3.08 30.80 -20.47
C MET A 332 -2.70 29.83 -21.59
N LEU A 333 -2.18 28.63 -21.39
CA LEU A 333 -1.74 27.79 -22.50
C LEU A 333 -2.51 26.47 -22.71
N ASN A 334 -3.18 25.95 -21.69
CA ASN A 334 -3.98 24.72 -21.81
C ASN A 334 -5.24 24.79 -20.95
N PRO A 335 -6.44 25.01 -21.54
CA PRO A 335 -7.67 24.86 -20.79
C PRO A 335 -7.88 23.39 -20.46
N ASN A 336 -8.07 23.07 -19.15
CA ASN A 336 -8.48 21.77 -18.61
C ASN A 336 -8.24 20.58 -19.56
N SER A 337 -7.03 20.04 -19.59
CA SER A 337 -6.75 18.90 -20.45
C SER A 337 -7.26 17.62 -19.77
N SER A 338 -8.29 17.01 -20.35
CA SER A 338 -8.68 15.63 -20.03
C SER A 338 -7.74 14.69 -20.80
N ASN A 339 -7.09 13.79 -20.08
CA ASN A 339 -6.21 12.77 -20.63
C ASN A 339 -6.86 11.40 -20.41
N LEU A 340 -7.73 11.01 -21.36
CA LEU A 340 -8.30 9.68 -21.35
C LEU A 340 -7.26 8.65 -21.81
N GLU A 341 -7.03 7.65 -20.99
CA GLU A 341 -6.16 6.52 -21.28
C GLU A 341 -6.93 5.21 -21.17
N LEU A 342 -6.65 4.30 -22.08
CA LEU A 342 -7.12 2.92 -22.05
C LEU A 342 -5.96 2.02 -21.70
N GLN A 343 -6.19 1.09 -20.78
CA GLN A 343 -5.19 0.13 -20.31
C GLN A 343 -5.68 -1.29 -20.52
N PHE A 344 -4.82 -2.12 -21.07
CA PHE A 344 -5.02 -3.56 -21.14
C PHE A 344 -3.81 -4.26 -20.55
N ASN A 345 -4.08 -5.26 -19.71
CA ASN A 345 -3.05 -6.07 -19.09
C ASN A 345 -3.40 -7.54 -19.18
N LEU A 346 -2.38 -8.37 -19.41
CA LEU A 346 -2.46 -9.82 -19.31
C LEU A 346 -1.19 -10.33 -18.65
N GLY A 347 -1.32 -11.11 -17.59
CA GLY A 347 -0.14 -11.51 -16.84
C GLY A 347 -0.26 -12.82 -16.09
N VAL A 348 0.85 -13.19 -15.48
CA VAL A 348 0.96 -14.35 -14.61
C VAL A 348 1.61 -13.97 -13.30
N THR A 349 1.00 -14.40 -12.21
CA THR A 349 1.54 -14.30 -10.85
C THR A 349 1.80 -15.71 -10.34
N TRP A 350 2.94 -15.91 -9.69
CA TRP A 350 3.26 -17.18 -9.04
C TRP A 350 3.80 -16.95 -7.63
N ARG A 351 3.56 -17.93 -6.76
CA ARG A 351 4.01 -17.93 -5.37
C ARG A 351 4.55 -19.32 -5.02
N ILE A 352 5.78 -19.40 -4.60
CA ILE A 352 6.45 -20.64 -4.18
C ILE A 352 6.69 -20.55 -2.68
N ASN A 353 6.11 -21.48 -1.93
CA ASN A 353 6.32 -21.58 -0.48
C ASN A 353 7.31 -22.73 -0.23
N PHE A 354 8.46 -22.43 0.37
CA PHE A 354 9.51 -23.41 0.69
C PHE A 354 9.33 -24.00 2.10
N ALA A 355 8.72 -23.24 3.00
CA ALA A 355 8.34 -23.67 4.35
C ALA A 355 6.90 -23.26 4.63
N LYS A 356 6.18 -24.13 5.36
CA LYS A 356 4.81 -23.92 5.82
C LYS A 356 4.80 -23.97 7.34
#